data_e9a0a45550fb012416a2e34e18fe0a10
#
_entry.id   e9a0a45550fb012416a2e34e18fe0a10
#
_cell.length_a   1.000
_cell.length_b   1.000
_cell.length_c   1.000
_cell.angle_alpha   90.00
_cell.angle_beta   90.00
_cell.angle_gamma   90.00
#
_symmetry.space_group_name_H-M   'P 1'
#
loop_
_entity.id
_entity.type
_entity.pdbx_description
1 polymer ?
#
loop_
_entity_poly.entity_id
_entity_poly.type
_entity_poly.pdbx_seq_one_letter_code
_entity_poly.pdbx_strand_id
1 'polypeptide(L)'
;MAMQYDVKSYHVTTSKTVATSRVRLKSITVSPATASLRSSAVADPTASKTGTYARLAASTTVTVTITAHGLETGDRVFMDFTTGTAVDGVYAITKTNANVFTVTTAASTATSGAVTFYSSILLELDTYNIVGLPVLIPGEGILCENGMFVGVGGSVTATVFYG
;
A
#
# COMPACT_ATOMS: atom_id res chain seq x y z
N MET A 1 -1.45 -4.99 -37.41
CA MET A 1 -1.84 -4.73 -36.01
C MET A 1 -1.21 -5.82 -35.15
N ALA A 2 -0.19 -5.50 -34.40
CA ALA A 2 0.39 -6.46 -33.44
C ALA A 2 -0.57 -6.51 -32.25
N MET A 3 -1.29 -7.59 -32.06
CA MET A 3 -2.03 -7.84 -30.84
C MET A 3 -0.99 -8.04 -29.72
N GLN A 4 -0.99 -7.16 -28.75
CA GLN A 4 -0.12 -7.27 -27.59
C GLN A 4 -0.63 -8.38 -26.68
N TYR A 5 -0.11 -9.60 -26.86
CA TYR A 5 -0.47 -10.79 -26.08
C TYR A 5 0.31 -10.91 -24.76
N ASP A 6 0.98 -9.86 -24.33
CA ASP A 6 1.94 -9.95 -23.22
C ASP A 6 1.34 -9.42 -21.91
N VAL A 7 0.15 -9.90 -21.55
CA VAL A 7 -0.43 -9.65 -20.24
C VAL A 7 0.12 -10.70 -19.26
N LYS A 8 0.90 -10.24 -18.31
CA LYS A 8 1.38 -11.03 -17.17
C LYS A 8 0.40 -10.93 -16.03
N SER A 9 0.34 -11.95 -15.19
CA SER A 9 -0.39 -11.92 -13.93
C SER A 9 0.52 -12.25 -12.76
N TYR A 10 0.23 -11.64 -11.62
CA TYR A 10 0.93 -11.94 -10.38
C TYR A 10 -0.03 -11.95 -9.21
N HIS A 11 0.01 -13.01 -8.39
CA HIS A 11 -0.76 -13.10 -7.15
C HIS A 11 0.08 -12.64 -5.97
N VAL A 12 -0.44 -11.65 -5.24
CA VAL A 12 0.22 -11.00 -4.10
C VAL A 12 -0.51 -11.37 -2.83
N THR A 13 0.19 -12.02 -1.91
CA THR A 13 -0.31 -12.38 -0.58
C THR A 13 0.29 -11.52 0.53
N THR A 14 1.40 -10.86 0.24
CA THR A 14 2.08 -9.87 1.10
C THR A 14 2.55 -8.72 0.23
N SER A 15 2.58 -7.51 0.77
CA SER A 15 3.00 -6.31 0.06
C SER A 15 4.38 -6.47 -0.59
N LYS A 16 4.51 -6.15 -1.88
CA LYS A 16 5.80 -6.27 -2.59
C LYS A 16 5.84 -5.52 -3.92
N THR A 17 7.05 -5.27 -4.40
CA THR A 17 7.29 -4.81 -5.77
C THR A 17 7.12 -5.98 -6.74
N VAL A 18 6.14 -5.87 -7.64
CA VAL A 18 5.80 -6.87 -8.66
C VAL A 18 6.59 -6.65 -9.95
N ALA A 19 6.85 -5.39 -10.30
CA ALA A 19 7.67 -5.02 -11.44
C ALA A 19 8.65 -3.92 -11.06
N THR A 20 9.89 -4.00 -11.57
CA THR A 20 10.96 -3.02 -11.33
C THR A 20 11.25 -2.13 -12.54
N SER A 21 10.51 -2.33 -13.62
CA SER A 21 10.60 -1.55 -14.85
C SER A 21 9.23 -1.01 -15.21
N ARG A 22 9.19 -0.08 -16.16
CA ARG A 22 7.95 0.49 -16.69
C ARG A 22 6.98 -0.59 -17.15
N VAL A 23 5.76 -0.56 -16.61
CA VAL A 23 4.66 -1.48 -16.97
C VAL A 23 3.33 -0.72 -16.95
N ARG A 24 2.28 -1.34 -17.48
CA ARG A 24 0.90 -0.84 -17.38
C ARG A 24 0.04 -1.81 -16.60
N LEU A 25 -0.59 -1.34 -15.54
CA LEU A 25 -1.61 -2.09 -14.83
C LEU A 25 -2.89 -2.13 -15.67
N LYS A 26 -3.36 -3.32 -16.01
CA LYS A 26 -4.55 -3.56 -16.83
C LYS A 26 -5.78 -3.90 -16.01
N SER A 27 -5.58 -4.65 -14.95
CA SER A 27 -6.64 -5.06 -14.02
C SER A 27 -6.05 -5.46 -12.68
N ILE A 28 -6.86 -5.35 -11.65
CA ILE A 28 -6.55 -5.88 -10.32
C ILE A 28 -7.80 -6.54 -9.73
N THR A 29 -7.63 -7.71 -9.15
CA THR A 29 -8.67 -8.36 -8.35
C THR A 29 -8.20 -8.40 -6.90
N VAL A 30 -9.02 -7.92 -5.98
CA VAL A 30 -8.71 -7.87 -4.56
C VAL A 30 -9.69 -8.78 -3.81
N SER A 31 -9.15 -9.63 -2.93
CA SER A 31 -9.92 -10.57 -2.14
C SER A 31 -9.56 -10.44 -0.66
N PRO A 32 -10.39 -9.81 0.17
CA PRO A 32 -10.16 -9.77 1.60
C PRO A 32 -10.43 -11.14 2.23
N ALA A 33 -9.58 -11.54 3.17
CA ALA A 33 -9.77 -12.79 3.93
C ALA A 33 -10.79 -12.64 5.07
N THR A 34 -11.14 -11.43 5.46
CA THR A 34 -12.08 -11.14 6.55
C THR A 34 -12.98 -9.95 6.19
N ALA A 35 -14.17 -9.91 6.81
CA ALA A 35 -15.18 -8.85 6.64
C ALA A 35 -14.80 -7.50 7.28
N SER A 36 -13.57 -7.06 7.19
CA SER A 36 -13.14 -5.75 7.68
C SER A 36 -12.60 -4.89 6.56
N LEU A 37 -12.87 -3.57 6.66
CA LEU A 37 -12.31 -2.60 5.72
C LEU A 37 -10.78 -2.70 5.70
N ARG A 38 -10.23 -2.92 4.54
CA ARG A 38 -8.80 -2.96 4.30
C ARG A 38 -8.50 -2.15 3.05
N SER A 39 -7.51 -1.29 3.12
CA SER A 39 -7.03 -0.57 1.96
C SER A 39 -5.86 -1.29 1.32
N SER A 40 -5.89 -1.35 0.01
CA SER A 40 -4.80 -1.85 -0.82
C SER A 40 -4.39 -0.76 -1.80
N ALA A 41 -3.15 -0.77 -2.24
CA ALA A 41 -2.68 0.24 -3.16
C ALA A 41 -1.75 -0.34 -4.23
N VAL A 42 -1.77 0.29 -5.39
CA VAL A 42 -0.68 0.21 -6.37
C VAL A 42 0.07 1.52 -6.31
N ALA A 43 1.39 1.45 -6.13
CA ALA A 43 2.23 2.62 -5.94
C ALA A 43 3.55 2.53 -6.72
N ASP A 44 4.20 3.68 -6.89
CA ASP A 44 5.55 3.76 -7.43
C ASP A 44 6.55 3.25 -6.37
N PRO A 45 7.31 2.18 -6.64
CA PRO A 45 8.27 1.62 -5.69
C PRO A 45 9.43 2.58 -5.35
N THR A 46 9.73 3.54 -6.22
CA THR A 46 10.84 4.49 -6.00
C THR A 46 10.46 5.64 -5.08
N ALA A 47 9.16 5.93 -4.94
CA ALA A 47 8.63 6.97 -4.06
C ALA A 47 8.42 6.42 -2.63
N SER A 48 9.43 5.75 -2.06
CA SER A 48 9.37 5.09 -0.77
C SER A 48 10.49 5.54 0.16
N LYS A 49 10.22 5.50 1.48
CA LYS A 49 11.23 5.68 2.52
C LYS A 49 10.98 4.73 3.67
N THR A 50 12.07 4.30 4.31
CA THR A 50 12.05 3.36 5.43
C THR A 50 12.41 4.04 6.74
N GLY A 51 11.93 3.48 7.84
CA GLY A 51 12.25 3.92 9.19
C GLY A 51 11.67 3.00 10.23
N THR A 52 11.31 3.56 11.36
CA THR A 52 10.77 2.82 12.49
C THR A 52 9.41 3.37 12.93
N TYR A 53 8.65 2.55 13.62
CA TYR A 53 7.40 2.99 14.23
C TYR A 53 7.25 2.44 15.64
N ALA A 54 6.41 3.10 16.43
CA ALA A 54 5.99 2.62 17.74
C ALA A 54 4.54 3.02 18.03
N ARG A 55 3.82 2.15 18.73
CA ARG A 55 2.49 2.41 19.29
C ARG A 55 2.46 1.94 20.74
N LEU A 56 1.99 2.79 21.63
CA LEU A 56 1.80 2.47 23.04
C LEU A 56 0.54 1.60 23.26
N ALA A 57 0.51 0.87 24.36
CA ALA A 57 -0.71 0.16 24.78
C ALA A 57 -1.87 1.15 24.99
N ALA A 58 -3.07 0.73 24.67
CA ALA A 58 -4.30 1.52 24.74
C ALA A 58 -4.32 2.79 23.86
N SER A 59 -3.38 2.92 22.92
CA SER A 59 -3.33 4.01 21.93
C SER A 59 -3.61 3.49 20.54
N THR A 60 -4.45 4.17 19.78
CA THR A 60 -4.65 3.93 18.34
C THR A 60 -3.65 4.70 17.48
N THR A 61 -2.88 5.62 18.08
CA THR A 61 -1.89 6.43 17.37
C THR A 61 -0.57 5.68 17.23
N VAL A 62 -0.13 5.51 16.00
CA VAL A 62 1.21 5.00 15.65
C VAL A 62 2.11 6.19 15.37
N THR A 63 3.21 6.31 16.09
CA THR A 63 4.26 7.30 15.81
C THR A 63 5.28 6.69 14.87
N VAL A 64 5.57 7.36 13.78
CA VAL A 64 6.51 6.93 12.73
C VAL A 64 7.67 7.89 12.68
N THR A 65 8.89 7.34 12.68
CA THR A 65 10.14 8.11 12.60
C THR A 65 10.89 7.73 11.33
N ILE A 66 10.96 8.68 10.39
CA ILE A 66 11.64 8.53 9.09
C ILE A 66 12.32 9.85 8.75
N THR A 67 13.63 9.84 8.62
CA THR A 67 14.42 11.05 8.37
C THR A 67 13.99 11.76 7.09
N ALA A 68 13.71 13.04 7.19
CA ALA A 68 13.32 13.92 6.08
C ALA A 68 12.21 13.30 5.21
N HIS A 69 11.11 12.86 5.84
CA HIS A 69 10.06 12.11 5.15
C HIS A 69 9.40 12.91 4.01
N GLY A 70 9.37 14.25 4.09
CA GLY A 70 8.86 15.11 3.01
C GLY A 70 7.35 15.16 2.87
N LEU A 71 6.60 14.60 3.82
CA LEU A 71 5.14 14.56 3.82
C LEU A 71 4.54 15.76 4.56
N GLU A 72 3.30 16.12 4.21
CA GLU A 72 2.50 17.13 4.89
C GLU A 72 1.24 16.48 5.54
N THR A 73 0.68 17.16 6.53
CA THR A 73 -0.56 16.69 7.18
C THR A 73 -1.69 16.56 6.16
N GLY A 74 -2.33 15.39 6.12
CA GLY A 74 -3.37 15.03 5.17
C GLY A 74 -2.89 14.20 3.99
N ASP A 75 -1.57 14.09 3.75
CA ASP A 75 -1.05 13.21 2.72
C ASP A 75 -1.45 11.76 3.00
N ARG A 76 -1.80 11.04 1.93
CA ARG A 76 -2.13 9.62 2.00
C ARG A 76 -0.95 8.81 1.51
N VAL A 77 -0.54 7.84 2.32
CA VAL A 77 0.59 6.96 2.01
C VAL A 77 0.19 5.50 2.30
N PHE A 78 0.69 4.58 1.50
CA PHE A 78 0.61 3.17 1.87
C PHE A 78 1.73 2.87 2.87
N MET A 79 1.36 2.30 4.03
CA MET A 79 2.30 1.90 5.09
C MET A 79 2.47 0.39 5.06
N ASP A 80 3.70 -0.07 4.88
CA ASP A 80 4.12 -1.47 4.97
C ASP A 80 4.89 -1.65 6.28
N PHE A 81 4.24 -2.23 7.29
CA PHE A 81 4.82 -2.50 8.60
C PHE A 81 5.56 -3.85 8.55
N THR A 82 6.81 -3.81 8.11
CA THR A 82 7.60 -5.01 7.81
C THR A 82 7.93 -5.89 9.02
N THR A 83 7.85 -5.34 10.23
CA THR A 83 7.97 -6.08 11.49
C THR A 83 6.99 -5.55 12.52
N GLY A 84 6.71 -6.32 13.57
CA GLY A 84 5.71 -5.98 14.59
C GLY A 84 4.30 -6.42 14.20
N THR A 85 3.28 -5.80 14.77
CA THR A 85 1.86 -6.21 14.63
C THR A 85 0.94 -5.08 14.14
N ALA A 86 1.50 -3.96 13.68
CA ALA A 86 0.69 -2.93 13.03
C ALA A 86 0.19 -3.46 11.68
N VAL A 87 -0.97 -2.98 11.26
CA VAL A 87 -1.64 -3.49 10.05
C VAL A 87 -1.29 -2.60 8.87
N ASP A 88 -0.84 -3.21 7.78
CA ASP A 88 -0.56 -2.53 6.52
C ASP A 88 -1.83 -1.90 5.94
N GLY A 89 -1.66 -0.81 5.21
CA GLY A 89 -2.77 -0.13 4.57
C GLY A 89 -2.44 1.31 4.17
N VAL A 90 -3.41 1.98 3.59
CA VAL A 90 -3.32 3.41 3.26
C VAL A 90 -3.79 4.22 4.47
N TYR A 91 -2.98 5.18 4.87
CA TYR A 91 -3.24 6.06 6.00
C TYR A 91 -3.06 7.52 5.61
N ALA A 92 -3.96 8.37 6.12
CA ALA A 92 -3.71 9.81 6.16
C ALA A 92 -2.75 10.10 7.32
N ILE A 93 -1.73 10.90 7.07
CA ILE A 93 -0.71 11.23 8.07
C ILE A 93 -1.03 12.56 8.77
N THR A 94 -0.54 12.69 10.00
CA THR A 94 -0.45 13.97 10.72
C THR A 94 1.03 14.25 10.99
N LYS A 95 1.56 15.27 10.33
CA LYS A 95 2.97 15.68 10.46
C LYS A 95 3.22 16.26 11.84
N THR A 96 4.26 15.78 12.53
CA THR A 96 4.76 16.35 13.78
C THR A 96 5.96 17.26 13.52
N ASN A 97 6.90 16.79 12.72
CA ASN A 97 8.08 17.56 12.28
C ASN A 97 8.67 16.94 10.99
N ALA A 98 9.84 17.36 10.55
CA ALA A 98 10.46 16.86 9.32
C ALA A 98 10.81 15.37 9.34
N ASN A 99 10.91 14.75 10.51
CA ASN A 99 11.35 13.36 10.69
C ASN A 99 10.27 12.48 11.36
N VAL A 100 9.17 13.06 11.86
CA VAL A 100 8.16 12.34 12.63
C VAL A 100 6.76 12.73 12.17
N PHE A 101 5.94 11.73 11.96
CA PHE A 101 4.51 11.88 11.74
C PHE A 101 3.73 10.79 12.50
N THR A 102 2.44 10.92 12.56
CA THR A 102 1.55 9.93 13.17
C THR A 102 0.49 9.46 12.19
N VAL A 103 0.03 8.22 12.37
CA VAL A 103 -1.15 7.66 11.72
C VAL A 103 -2.06 7.03 12.75
N THR A 104 -3.37 6.96 12.47
CA THR A 104 -4.35 6.34 13.36
C THR A 104 -4.70 4.95 12.83
N THR A 105 -4.60 3.94 13.68
CA THR A 105 -4.94 2.55 13.40
C THR A 105 -6.15 2.11 14.21
N ALA A 106 -6.84 1.03 13.79
CA ALA A 106 -7.97 0.48 14.53
C ALA A 106 -7.54 -0.28 15.80
N ALA A 107 -6.32 -0.80 15.84
CA ALA A 107 -5.82 -1.58 16.97
C ALA A 107 -5.12 -0.69 17.99
N SER A 108 -5.13 -1.11 19.26
CA SER A 108 -4.55 -0.37 20.39
C SER A 108 -3.53 -1.18 21.20
N THR A 109 -3.07 -2.33 20.69
CA THR A 109 -2.00 -3.12 21.33
C THR A 109 -0.65 -2.45 21.14
N ALA A 110 0.21 -2.49 22.16
CA ALA A 110 1.58 -2.01 22.03
C ALA A 110 2.33 -2.79 20.94
N THR A 111 3.03 -2.08 20.10
CA THR A 111 3.87 -2.68 19.03
C THR A 111 4.92 -1.69 18.56
N SER A 112 6.01 -2.19 18.03
CA SER A 112 7.04 -1.40 17.38
C SER A 112 7.74 -2.24 16.32
N GLY A 113 8.42 -1.57 15.40
CA GLY A 113 9.15 -2.28 14.35
C GLY A 113 9.65 -1.38 13.23
N ALA A 114 10.03 -2.00 12.15
CA ALA A 114 10.40 -1.34 10.92
C ALA A 114 9.17 -1.08 10.04
N VAL A 115 9.21 0.00 9.27
CA VAL A 115 8.15 0.41 8.37
C VAL A 115 8.73 1.05 7.13
N THR A 116 8.06 0.83 6.00
CA THR A 116 8.28 1.54 4.75
C THR A 116 6.98 2.23 4.35
N PHE A 117 7.04 3.50 3.94
CA PHE A 117 5.89 4.10 3.28
C PHE A 117 6.13 4.27 1.79
N TYR A 118 5.03 4.30 1.03
CA TYR A 118 4.97 4.61 -0.40
C TYR A 118 4.04 5.81 -0.60
N SER A 119 4.58 6.93 -1.07
CA SER A 119 3.84 8.21 -1.18
C SER A 119 3.20 8.44 -2.55
N SER A 120 3.71 7.81 -3.61
CA SER A 120 3.15 7.93 -4.95
C SER A 120 2.15 6.80 -5.22
N ILE A 121 0.93 6.96 -4.70
CA ILE A 121 -0.17 6.00 -4.91
C ILE A 121 -0.79 6.28 -6.29
N LEU A 122 -0.79 5.26 -7.15
CA LEU A 122 -1.37 5.28 -8.49
C LEU A 122 -2.83 4.80 -8.50
N LEU A 123 -3.14 3.88 -7.59
CA LEU A 123 -4.48 3.35 -7.40
C LEU A 123 -4.65 2.96 -5.93
N GLU A 124 -5.73 3.39 -5.31
CA GLU A 124 -6.13 2.98 -3.97
C GLU A 124 -7.46 2.22 -4.06
N LEU A 125 -7.56 1.13 -3.33
CA LEU A 125 -8.75 0.28 -3.29
C LEU A 125 -9.11 0.01 -1.82
N ASP A 126 -10.30 0.47 -1.43
CA ASP A 126 -10.91 0.12 -0.16
C ASP A 126 -11.83 -1.09 -0.37
N THR A 127 -11.50 -2.21 0.28
CA THR A 127 -12.31 -3.41 0.21
C THR A 127 -13.10 -3.57 1.50
N TYR A 128 -14.41 -3.60 1.39
CA TYR A 128 -15.31 -3.86 2.51
C TYR A 128 -16.16 -5.09 2.19
N ASN A 129 -15.85 -6.21 2.84
CA ASN A 129 -16.62 -7.47 2.76
C ASN A 129 -16.96 -7.94 1.32
N ILE A 130 -16.17 -7.54 0.34
CA ILE A 130 -16.37 -7.94 -1.05
C ILE A 130 -15.29 -8.96 -1.41
N VAL A 131 -15.68 -10.18 -1.67
CA VAL A 131 -14.78 -11.25 -2.11
C VAL A 131 -14.61 -11.16 -3.62
N GLY A 132 -13.36 -11.07 -4.08
CA GLY A 132 -13.06 -11.12 -5.51
C GLY A 132 -13.54 -9.89 -6.30
N LEU A 133 -13.34 -8.67 -5.77
CA LEU A 133 -13.65 -7.45 -6.52
C LEU A 133 -12.70 -7.28 -7.72
N PRO A 134 -13.16 -7.53 -8.95
CA PRO A 134 -12.34 -7.23 -10.12
C PRO A 134 -12.48 -5.75 -10.48
N VAL A 135 -11.37 -5.06 -10.59
CA VAL A 135 -11.30 -3.69 -11.09
C VAL A 135 -10.63 -3.72 -12.47
N LEU A 136 -11.43 -3.52 -13.49
CA LEU A 136 -10.95 -3.37 -14.86
C LEU A 136 -10.55 -1.92 -15.10
N ILE A 137 -9.34 -1.71 -15.63
CA ILE A 137 -8.83 -0.39 -15.96
C ILE A 137 -8.97 -0.20 -17.46
N PRO A 138 -9.82 0.74 -17.91
CA PRO A 138 -10.11 0.90 -19.33
C PRO A 138 -8.92 1.45 -20.12
N GLY A 139 -8.94 1.25 -21.43
CA GLY A 139 -7.96 1.77 -22.36
C GLY A 139 -6.57 1.17 -22.19
N GLU A 140 -5.57 2.02 -22.18
CA GLU A 140 -4.17 1.62 -22.07
C GLU A 140 -3.76 1.15 -20.66
N GLY A 141 -4.63 1.30 -19.67
CA GLY A 141 -4.32 1.00 -18.27
C GLY A 141 -3.58 2.11 -17.54
N ILE A 142 -3.29 1.91 -16.25
CA ILE A 142 -2.49 2.85 -15.45
C ILE A 142 -1.02 2.63 -15.73
N LEU A 143 -0.33 3.70 -16.11
CA LEU A 143 1.10 3.67 -16.37
C LEU A 143 1.88 3.71 -15.05
N CYS A 144 2.73 2.71 -14.83
CA CYS A 144 3.67 2.60 -13.73
C CYS A 144 5.08 2.83 -14.28
N GLU A 145 5.53 4.08 -14.30
CA GLU A 145 6.78 4.50 -15.00
C GLU A 145 8.03 3.83 -14.42
N ASN A 146 8.13 3.75 -13.10
CA ASN A 146 9.32 3.27 -12.39
C ASN A 146 9.14 1.84 -11.84
N GLY A 147 8.13 1.14 -12.33
CA GLY A 147 7.73 -0.15 -11.81
C GLY A 147 6.44 -0.10 -10.99
N MET A 148 6.08 -1.24 -10.42
CA MET A 148 4.80 -1.41 -9.74
C MET A 148 5.00 -2.09 -8.38
N PHE A 149 4.73 -1.38 -7.31
CA PHE A 149 4.53 -1.93 -5.97
C PHE A 149 3.05 -2.20 -5.76
N VAL A 150 2.73 -3.35 -5.18
CA VAL A 150 1.37 -3.73 -4.79
C VAL A 150 1.34 -3.93 -3.29
N GLY A 151 0.66 -3.02 -2.61
CA GLY A 151 0.43 -3.06 -1.17
C GLY A 151 -0.91 -3.71 -0.86
N VAL A 152 -0.91 -4.66 0.06
CA VAL A 152 -2.11 -5.35 0.54
C VAL A 152 -2.25 -5.16 2.04
N GLY A 153 -3.38 -4.60 2.47
CA GLY A 153 -3.65 -4.29 3.87
C GLY A 153 -4.18 -5.48 4.65
N GLY A 154 -3.49 -5.84 5.72
CA GLY A 154 -3.92 -6.94 6.60
C GLY A 154 -3.95 -8.29 5.90
N SER A 155 -5.08 -9.00 5.96
CA SER A 155 -5.26 -10.33 5.35
C SER A 155 -5.83 -10.28 3.93
N VAL A 156 -5.58 -9.21 3.21
CA VAL A 156 -6.00 -9.06 1.80
C VAL A 156 -5.02 -9.76 0.88
N THR A 157 -5.52 -10.33 -0.20
CA THR A 157 -4.71 -10.79 -1.33
C THR A 157 -5.12 -10.04 -2.58
N ALA A 158 -4.20 -9.88 -3.51
CA ALA A 158 -4.49 -9.23 -4.80
C ALA A 158 -3.91 -10.05 -5.95
N THR A 159 -4.62 -10.06 -7.09
CA THR A 159 -4.05 -10.53 -8.36
C THR A 159 -4.03 -9.36 -9.32
N VAL A 160 -2.85 -9.02 -9.80
CA VAL A 160 -2.64 -7.93 -10.77
C VAL A 160 -2.37 -8.50 -12.15
N PHE A 161 -2.91 -7.83 -13.17
CA PHE A 161 -2.69 -8.12 -14.59
C PHE A 161 -2.02 -6.90 -15.21
N TYR A 162 -0.85 -7.08 -15.83
CA TYR A 162 -0.02 -6.00 -16.34
C TYR A 162 0.77 -6.40 -17.60
N GLY A 163 1.26 -5.41 -18.35
CA GLY A 163 2.08 -5.61 -19.55
C GLY A 163 2.77 -4.34 -20.02
#